data_a718cfd5a65ea29c1b00ceb4a1fc707a
#
_entry.id   a718cfd5a65ea29c1b00ceb4a1fc707a
#
_cell.length_a   1.000
_cell.length_b   1.000
_cell.length_c   1.000
_cell.angle_alpha   90.00
_cell.angle_beta   90.00
_cell.angle_gamma   90.00
#
_symmetry.space_group_name_H-M   'P 1'
#
loop_
_entity.id
_entity.type
_entity.pdbx_description
1 polymer ?
#
loop_
_entity_poly.entity_id
_entity_poly.type
_entity_poly.pdbx_seq_one_letter_code
_entity_poly.pdbx_strand_id
1 'polypeptide(L)'
;RPTMVKKLVLLVVGVLMAALFAGCGNDAPKEQAGKKIQVVTSFNAMSEFAKAIGGDKVEVSTIIPDGTEPHDFELKPENMKQLASAQVFVYNGLGMEPWAQQAIDAAKNDKLVSVKASDGVEAIKNTDPDEIKEHGAEDPHTWLSLKNAKIEVKNIKDALVKVDPTNK
;
A
#
# COMPACT_ATOMS: atom_id res chain seq x y z
N ARG A 1 -56.76 -50.03 -9.34
CA ARG A 1 -56.32 -49.26 -8.15
C ARG A 1 -54.79 -49.31 -7.88
N PRO A 2 -53.96 -50.15 -8.54
CA PRO A 2 -52.51 -50.09 -8.36
C PRO A 2 -51.81 -48.88 -9.02
N THR A 3 -52.45 -48.19 -9.92
CA THR A 3 -51.86 -47.06 -10.67
C THR A 3 -51.83 -45.74 -9.88
N MET A 4 -52.76 -45.56 -8.92
CA MET A 4 -52.76 -44.33 -8.09
C MET A 4 -51.66 -44.38 -7.03
N VAL A 5 -51.41 -45.54 -6.43
CA VAL A 5 -50.32 -45.71 -5.44
C VAL A 5 -48.96 -45.52 -6.09
N LYS A 6 -48.72 -46.04 -7.29
CA LYS A 6 -47.48 -45.84 -8.04
C LYS A 6 -47.22 -44.37 -8.41
N LYS A 7 -48.29 -43.62 -8.76
CA LYS A 7 -48.18 -42.18 -9.05
C LYS A 7 -47.90 -41.37 -7.78
N LEU A 8 -48.51 -41.75 -6.65
CA LEU A 8 -48.26 -41.10 -5.36
C LEU A 8 -46.83 -41.34 -4.86
N VAL A 9 -46.32 -42.58 -4.98
CA VAL A 9 -44.93 -42.92 -4.62
C VAL A 9 -43.92 -42.17 -5.49
N LEU A 10 -44.16 -42.06 -6.79
CA LEU A 10 -43.27 -41.28 -7.68
C LEU A 10 -43.27 -39.79 -7.36
N LEU A 11 -44.40 -39.20 -6.93
CA LEU A 11 -44.50 -37.79 -6.54
C LEU A 11 -43.79 -37.53 -5.22
N VAL A 12 -43.87 -38.43 -4.24
CA VAL A 12 -43.20 -38.34 -2.94
C VAL A 12 -41.68 -38.50 -3.13
N VAL A 13 -41.20 -39.42 -3.97
CA VAL A 13 -39.79 -39.59 -4.25
C VAL A 13 -39.23 -38.37 -5.00
N GLY A 14 -39.97 -37.78 -5.93
CA GLY A 14 -39.60 -36.57 -6.64
C GLY A 14 -39.43 -35.35 -5.73
N VAL A 15 -40.33 -35.19 -4.75
CA VAL A 15 -40.25 -34.10 -3.76
C VAL A 15 -39.09 -34.31 -2.75
N LEU A 16 -38.81 -35.57 -2.36
CA LEU A 16 -37.65 -35.88 -1.49
C LEU A 16 -36.32 -35.63 -2.21
N MET A 17 -36.23 -35.94 -3.51
CA MET A 17 -35.01 -35.67 -4.29
C MET A 17 -34.78 -34.16 -4.52
N ALA A 18 -35.85 -33.37 -4.69
CA ALA A 18 -35.75 -31.91 -4.82
C ALA A 18 -35.27 -31.23 -3.52
N ALA A 19 -35.60 -31.81 -2.35
CA ALA A 19 -35.20 -31.30 -1.06
C ALA A 19 -33.68 -31.55 -0.74
N LEU A 20 -33.05 -32.49 -1.43
CA LEU A 20 -31.63 -32.80 -1.25
C LEU A 20 -30.67 -31.84 -2.03
N PHE A 21 -31.20 -31.05 -2.97
CA PHE A 21 -30.44 -30.04 -3.69
C PHE A 21 -30.56 -28.63 -3.10
N ALA A 22 -31.37 -28.43 -2.06
CA ALA A 22 -31.51 -27.16 -1.36
C ALA A 22 -30.59 -27.02 -0.14
N GLY A 23 -29.58 -27.89 0.00
CA GLY A 23 -28.65 -27.90 1.10
C GLY A 23 -27.24 -27.51 0.67
N CYS A 24 -26.72 -26.44 1.29
CA CYS A 24 -25.34 -25.95 1.28
C CYS A 24 -24.92 -25.09 0.09
N GLY A 25 -25.63 -23.99 -0.13
CA GLY A 25 -24.97 -22.74 -0.46
C GLY A 25 -24.57 -22.05 0.85
N ASN A 26 -23.47 -22.48 1.46
CA ASN A 26 -22.79 -21.69 2.47
C ASN A 26 -21.96 -20.64 1.70
N ASP A 27 -22.65 -19.71 1.04
CA ASP A 27 -22.04 -18.44 0.68
C ASP A 27 -21.82 -17.70 2.01
N ALA A 28 -20.71 -18.03 2.68
CA ALA A 28 -20.08 -17.05 3.54
C ALA A 28 -20.00 -15.76 2.72
N PRO A 29 -20.40 -14.60 3.29
CA PRO A 29 -20.23 -13.34 2.58
C PRO A 29 -18.78 -13.30 2.12
N LYS A 30 -18.54 -13.37 0.80
CA LYS A 30 -17.26 -12.93 0.26
C LYS A 30 -17.17 -11.49 0.71
N GLU A 31 -16.36 -11.25 1.74
CA GLU A 31 -15.92 -9.94 2.09
C GLU A 31 -15.54 -9.31 0.76
N GLN A 32 -16.31 -8.33 0.31
CA GLN A 32 -15.94 -7.57 -0.87
C GLN A 32 -14.58 -7.01 -0.49
N ALA A 33 -13.54 -7.58 -1.08
CA ALA A 33 -12.18 -7.10 -0.89
C ALA A 33 -12.23 -5.61 -1.22
N GLY A 34 -12.23 -4.78 -0.19
CA GLY A 34 -12.33 -3.34 -0.33
C GLY A 34 -11.22 -2.90 -1.29
N LYS A 35 -11.49 -1.92 -2.12
CA LYS A 35 -10.48 -1.40 -3.05
C LYS A 35 -9.24 -1.03 -2.25
N LYS A 36 -8.11 -1.71 -2.53
CA LYS A 36 -6.83 -1.47 -1.84
C LYS A 36 -6.38 -0.02 -2.02
N ILE A 37 -5.78 0.54 -0.98
CA ILE A 37 -5.14 1.86 -1.06
C ILE A 37 -3.95 1.75 -2.02
N GLN A 38 -3.91 2.61 -3.03
CA GLN A 38 -2.80 2.70 -3.98
C GLN A 38 -1.69 3.54 -3.35
N VAL A 39 -0.61 2.88 -2.98
CA VAL A 39 0.56 3.49 -2.34
C VAL A 39 1.73 3.47 -3.32
N VAL A 40 2.32 4.63 -3.56
CA VAL A 40 3.60 4.76 -4.27
C VAL A 40 4.67 5.07 -3.25
N THR A 41 5.80 4.41 -3.35
CA THR A 41 6.97 4.64 -2.48
C THR A 41 8.18 5.00 -3.31
N SER A 42 9.10 5.75 -2.73
CA SER A 42 10.31 6.15 -3.44
C SER A 42 11.26 4.98 -3.69
N PHE A 43 11.59 4.21 -2.67
CA PHE A 43 12.53 3.08 -2.77
C PHE A 43 12.17 1.94 -1.81
N ASN A 44 12.93 0.87 -1.86
CA ASN A 44 12.65 -0.42 -1.20
C ASN A 44 12.31 -0.30 0.29
N ALA A 45 13.10 0.41 1.11
CA ALA A 45 12.84 0.49 2.55
C ALA A 45 11.47 1.10 2.85
N MET A 46 11.07 2.16 2.13
CA MET A 46 9.74 2.77 2.27
C MET A 46 8.64 1.81 1.82
N SER A 47 8.91 1.02 0.77
CA SER A 47 8.01 -0.01 0.27
C SER A 47 7.76 -1.09 1.32
N GLU A 48 8.81 -1.61 1.94
CA GLU A 48 8.69 -2.66 2.95
C GLU A 48 7.95 -2.16 4.20
N PHE A 49 8.19 -0.93 4.64
CA PHE A 49 7.41 -0.33 5.72
C PHE A 49 5.93 -0.20 5.36
N ALA A 50 5.61 0.33 4.18
CA ALA A 50 4.23 0.49 3.74
C ALA A 50 3.50 -0.86 3.64
N LYS A 51 4.15 -1.89 3.10
CA LYS A 51 3.61 -3.26 3.02
C LYS A 51 3.39 -3.87 4.40
N ALA A 52 4.37 -3.73 5.30
CA ALA A 52 4.28 -4.27 6.66
C ALA A 52 3.14 -3.66 7.46
N ILE A 53 2.88 -2.35 7.28
CA ILE A 53 1.81 -1.63 7.97
C ILE A 53 0.45 -1.93 7.34
N GLY A 54 0.36 -1.83 6.02
CA GLY A 54 -0.91 -1.88 5.30
C GLY A 54 -1.43 -3.29 5.02
N GLY A 55 -0.55 -4.30 5.02
CA GLY A 55 -0.91 -5.69 4.77
C GLY A 55 -1.69 -5.87 3.47
N ASP A 56 -2.82 -6.54 3.56
CA ASP A 56 -3.73 -6.80 2.45
C ASP A 56 -4.60 -5.58 2.02
N LYS A 57 -4.56 -4.49 2.77
CA LYS A 57 -5.33 -3.27 2.51
C LYS A 57 -4.64 -2.30 1.57
N VAL A 58 -3.37 -2.52 1.25
CA VAL A 58 -2.58 -1.66 0.36
C VAL A 58 -2.12 -2.41 -0.88
N GLU A 59 -1.92 -1.67 -1.95
CA GLU A 59 -1.17 -2.08 -3.13
C GLU A 59 -0.02 -1.12 -3.31
N VAL A 60 1.21 -1.61 -3.14
CA VAL A 60 2.43 -0.79 -3.10
C VAL A 60 3.19 -0.95 -4.39
N SER A 61 3.49 0.17 -5.03
CA SER A 61 4.45 0.25 -6.14
C SER A 61 5.61 1.16 -5.78
N THR A 62 6.80 0.87 -6.32
CA THR A 62 8.03 1.58 -6.00
C THR A 62 8.54 2.33 -7.22
N ILE A 63 8.98 3.58 -7.04
CA ILE A 63 9.49 4.42 -8.14
C ILE A 63 10.89 3.97 -8.55
N ILE A 64 11.80 3.83 -7.58
CA ILE A 64 13.19 3.44 -7.82
C ILE A 64 13.25 1.92 -7.85
N PRO A 65 13.65 1.29 -8.96
CA PRO A 65 13.76 -0.16 -9.06
C PRO A 65 14.81 -0.72 -8.07
N ASP A 66 14.58 -1.95 -7.60
CA ASP A 66 15.55 -2.65 -6.77
C ASP A 66 16.91 -2.74 -7.47
N GLY A 67 17.98 -2.50 -6.70
CA GLY A 67 19.35 -2.50 -7.21
C GLY A 67 19.78 -1.21 -7.92
N THR A 68 18.91 -0.20 -7.99
CA THR A 68 19.27 1.14 -8.47
C THR A 68 19.69 2.01 -7.28
N GLU A 69 20.77 2.76 -7.45
CA GLU A 69 21.23 3.74 -6.44
C GLU A 69 20.23 4.90 -6.35
N PRO A 70 19.61 5.15 -5.17
CA PRO A 70 18.58 6.19 -5.04
C PRO A 70 19.08 7.61 -5.32
N HIS A 71 20.33 7.92 -4.97
CA HIS A 71 20.91 9.26 -5.14
C HIS A 71 21.12 9.63 -6.61
N ASP A 72 21.35 8.62 -7.47
CA ASP A 72 21.58 8.80 -8.91
C ASP A 72 20.28 8.65 -9.74
N PHE A 73 19.14 8.42 -9.08
CA PHE A 73 17.90 8.13 -9.80
C PHE A 73 17.29 9.40 -10.41
N GLU A 74 16.97 9.31 -11.70
CA GLU A 74 16.24 10.34 -12.43
C GLU A 74 14.79 9.91 -12.68
N LEU A 75 13.85 10.82 -12.43
CA LEU A 75 12.43 10.59 -12.69
C LEU A 75 12.13 10.40 -14.17
N LYS A 76 11.24 9.46 -14.45
CA LYS A 76 10.73 9.17 -15.78
C LYS A 76 9.24 9.54 -15.90
N PRO A 77 8.73 9.78 -17.11
CA PRO A 77 7.31 10.11 -17.31
C PRO A 77 6.32 9.09 -16.74
N GLU A 78 6.68 7.80 -16.72
CA GLU A 78 5.86 6.75 -16.12
C GLU A 78 5.69 6.94 -14.60
N ASN A 79 6.69 7.49 -13.91
CA ASN A 79 6.61 7.73 -12.47
C ASN A 79 5.57 8.81 -12.15
N MET A 80 5.40 9.79 -13.04
CA MET A 80 4.34 10.80 -12.91
C MET A 80 2.95 10.18 -13.02
N LYS A 81 2.78 9.19 -13.90
CA LYS A 81 1.50 8.46 -14.02
C LYS A 81 1.19 7.64 -12.77
N GLN A 82 2.22 7.03 -12.15
CA GLN A 82 2.04 6.32 -10.88
C GLN A 82 1.52 7.28 -9.80
N LEU A 83 2.15 8.44 -9.63
CA LEU A 83 1.76 9.44 -8.63
C LEU A 83 0.40 10.06 -8.92
N ALA A 84 0.06 10.28 -10.20
CA ALA A 84 -1.24 10.84 -10.59
C ALA A 84 -2.42 9.95 -10.18
N SER A 85 -2.22 8.63 -10.05
CA SER A 85 -3.24 7.66 -9.65
C SER A 85 -3.13 7.18 -8.20
N ALA A 86 -2.08 7.59 -7.48
CA ALA A 86 -1.84 7.17 -6.10
C ALA A 86 -2.77 7.89 -5.11
N GLN A 87 -3.03 7.24 -3.97
CA GLN A 87 -3.69 7.84 -2.82
C GLN A 87 -2.66 8.29 -1.77
N VAL A 88 -1.54 7.57 -1.67
CA VAL A 88 -0.45 7.89 -0.75
C VAL A 88 0.88 7.82 -1.50
N PHE A 89 1.73 8.81 -1.27
CA PHE A 89 3.13 8.79 -1.70
C PHE A 89 4.05 8.86 -0.49
N VAL A 90 4.91 7.86 -0.33
CA VAL A 90 5.87 7.75 0.77
C VAL A 90 7.27 7.96 0.24
N TYR A 91 7.98 8.94 0.78
CA TYR A 91 9.38 9.19 0.50
C TYR A 91 10.14 9.46 1.81
N ASN A 92 11.44 9.21 1.81
CA ASN A 92 12.25 9.39 3.02
C ASN A 92 12.42 10.87 3.38
N GLY A 93 12.84 11.67 2.43
CA GLY A 93 13.26 13.07 2.66
C GLY A 93 14.74 13.18 3.05
N LEU A 94 15.11 14.31 3.65
CA LEU A 94 16.49 14.62 4.06
C LEU A 94 17.49 14.56 2.89
N GLY A 95 17.04 14.87 1.67
CA GLY A 95 17.90 14.86 0.47
C GLY A 95 18.00 13.50 -0.23
N MET A 96 17.38 12.42 0.31
CA MET A 96 17.39 11.11 -0.36
C MET A 96 16.72 11.17 -1.73
N GLU A 97 15.63 11.91 -1.85
CA GLU A 97 14.90 12.11 -3.09
C GLU A 97 14.80 13.61 -3.42
N PRO A 98 15.83 14.20 -4.03
CA PRO A 98 15.81 15.63 -4.34
C PRO A 98 14.71 16.02 -5.31
N TRP A 99 14.18 15.06 -6.05
CA TRP A 99 13.09 15.19 -7.02
C TRP A 99 11.68 15.08 -6.43
N ALA A 100 11.52 14.68 -5.15
CA ALA A 100 10.21 14.31 -4.60
C ALA A 100 9.18 15.45 -4.70
N GLN A 101 9.54 16.67 -4.34
CA GLN A 101 8.61 17.81 -4.41
C GLN A 101 8.20 18.12 -5.86
N GLN A 102 9.15 18.10 -6.78
CA GLN A 102 8.86 18.29 -8.21
C GLN A 102 7.90 17.22 -8.74
N ALA A 103 8.07 15.98 -8.28
CA ALA A 103 7.20 14.87 -8.66
C ALA A 103 5.77 15.06 -8.14
N ILE A 104 5.62 15.47 -6.88
CA ILE A 104 4.32 15.75 -6.25
C ILE A 104 3.59 16.84 -7.05
N ASP A 105 4.27 17.94 -7.34
CA ASP A 105 3.69 19.08 -8.07
C ASP A 105 3.31 18.69 -9.51
N ALA A 106 4.15 17.91 -10.18
CA ALA A 106 3.92 17.45 -11.55
C ALA A 106 2.80 16.41 -11.67
N ALA A 107 2.53 15.65 -10.63
CA ALA A 107 1.47 14.64 -10.61
C ALA A 107 0.06 15.25 -10.73
N LYS A 108 -0.11 16.52 -10.35
CA LYS A 108 -1.41 17.25 -10.39
C LYS A 108 -2.55 16.45 -9.73
N ASN A 109 -2.24 15.78 -8.62
CA ASN A 109 -3.17 14.95 -7.88
C ASN A 109 -3.51 15.60 -6.54
N ASP A 110 -4.54 16.43 -6.52
CA ASP A 110 -4.97 17.17 -5.32
C ASP A 110 -5.42 16.29 -4.16
N LYS A 111 -5.64 14.99 -4.40
CA LYS A 111 -6.04 14.01 -3.40
C LYS A 111 -4.86 13.21 -2.86
N LEU A 112 -3.67 13.38 -3.41
CA LEU A 112 -2.47 12.67 -3.00
C LEU A 112 -2.09 13.08 -1.57
N VAL A 113 -2.00 12.09 -0.68
CA VAL A 113 -1.42 12.26 0.64
C VAL A 113 0.08 11.95 0.54
N SER A 114 0.91 12.98 0.50
CA SER A 114 2.37 12.83 0.52
C SER A 114 2.87 12.79 1.94
N VAL A 115 3.72 11.83 2.26
CA VAL A 115 4.33 11.69 3.58
C VAL A 115 5.84 11.61 3.45
N LYS A 116 6.51 12.58 4.06
CA LYS A 116 7.96 12.51 4.30
C LYS A 116 8.17 11.66 5.55
N ALA A 117 8.64 10.43 5.35
CA ALA A 117 8.72 9.44 6.41
C ALA A 117 9.64 9.90 7.55
N SER A 118 10.71 10.62 7.24
CA SER A 118 11.69 11.13 8.20
C SER A 118 11.23 12.33 9.03
N ASP A 119 9.98 12.80 8.92
CA ASP A 119 9.54 13.92 9.74
C ASP A 119 9.59 13.57 11.23
N GLY A 120 10.31 14.39 12.01
CA GLY A 120 10.50 14.21 13.45
C GLY A 120 11.57 13.19 13.84
N VAL A 121 12.35 12.65 12.89
CA VAL A 121 13.52 11.82 13.22
C VAL A 121 14.69 12.68 13.72
N GLU A 122 15.56 12.07 14.49
CA GLU A 122 16.85 12.66 14.88
C GLU A 122 17.91 12.18 13.91
N ALA A 123 18.19 12.98 12.86
CA ALA A 123 19.19 12.66 11.87
C ALA A 123 20.62 12.93 12.40
N ILE A 124 21.57 12.14 11.92
CA ILE A 124 22.99 12.37 12.16
C ILE A 124 23.43 13.53 11.27
N LYS A 125 24.20 14.47 11.82
CA LYS A 125 24.77 15.56 11.04
C LYS A 125 26.04 15.09 10.33
N ASN A 126 26.08 15.31 9.03
CA ASN A 126 27.29 15.12 8.26
C ASN A 126 28.34 16.19 8.66
N THR A 127 29.56 15.75 8.89
CA THR A 127 30.67 16.61 9.25
C THR A 127 31.74 16.63 8.16
N ASP A 128 31.75 15.66 7.27
CA ASP A 128 32.65 15.60 6.12
C ASP A 128 32.14 16.51 5.00
N PRO A 129 33.01 17.40 4.44
CA PRO A 129 32.61 18.32 3.39
C PRO A 129 32.11 17.63 2.10
N ASP A 130 32.65 16.45 1.76
CA ASP A 130 32.27 15.71 0.57
C ASP A 130 30.88 15.07 0.79
N GLU A 131 30.62 14.49 1.96
CA GLU A 131 29.29 13.98 2.36
C GLU A 131 28.24 15.10 2.37
N ILE A 132 28.59 16.28 2.91
CA ILE A 132 27.68 17.44 2.93
C ILE A 132 27.34 17.89 1.51
N LYS A 133 28.30 17.85 0.60
CA LYS A 133 28.09 18.24 -0.79
C LYS A 133 27.21 17.25 -1.53
N GLU A 134 27.34 15.96 -1.26
CA GLU A 134 26.63 14.88 -1.95
C GLU A 134 25.23 14.63 -1.35
N HIS A 135 25.14 14.57 -0.03
CA HIS A 135 23.93 14.15 0.68
C HIS A 135 23.27 15.27 1.50
N GLY A 136 23.90 16.43 1.64
CA GLY A 136 23.42 17.54 2.45
C GLY A 136 23.95 17.53 3.89
N ALA A 137 23.45 18.43 4.72
CA ALA A 137 23.92 18.63 6.09
C ALA A 137 23.54 17.51 7.07
N GLU A 138 22.62 16.64 6.68
CA GLU A 138 22.11 15.54 7.51
C GLU A 138 22.17 14.23 6.73
N ASP A 139 22.56 13.14 7.42
CA ASP A 139 22.56 11.81 6.85
C ASP A 139 21.11 11.34 6.60
N PRO A 140 20.74 11.07 5.33
CA PRO A 140 19.38 10.67 4.99
C PRO A 140 19.03 9.22 5.34
N HIS A 141 19.99 8.38 5.70
CA HIS A 141 19.81 6.94 5.93
C HIS A 141 19.17 6.64 7.29
N THR A 142 18.13 7.37 7.63
CA THR A 142 17.50 7.39 8.97
C THR A 142 16.80 6.09 9.35
N TRP A 143 16.25 5.36 8.37
CA TRP A 143 15.56 4.08 8.57
C TRP A 143 16.46 2.96 9.10
N LEU A 144 17.79 3.10 9.02
CA LEU A 144 18.74 2.14 9.57
C LEU A 144 18.81 2.17 11.10
N SER A 145 18.33 3.24 11.72
CA SER A 145 18.16 3.34 13.17
C SER A 145 16.77 2.83 13.58
N LEU A 146 16.72 1.84 14.47
CA LEU A 146 15.45 1.32 14.99
C LEU A 146 14.60 2.41 15.69
N LYS A 147 15.25 3.39 16.33
CA LYS A 147 14.56 4.54 16.94
C LYS A 147 13.85 5.36 15.87
N ASN A 148 14.55 5.70 14.80
CA ASN A 148 14.01 6.48 13.70
C ASN A 148 13.00 5.69 12.86
N ALA A 149 13.28 4.42 12.58
CA ALA A 149 12.35 3.54 11.87
C ALA A 149 10.96 3.48 12.52
N LYS A 150 10.87 3.51 13.86
CA LYS A 150 9.59 3.58 14.58
C LYS A 150 8.82 4.88 14.29
N ILE A 151 9.53 6.00 14.16
CA ILE A 151 8.94 7.30 13.82
C ILE A 151 8.44 7.26 12.38
N GLU A 152 9.26 6.76 11.45
CA GLU A 152 8.93 6.64 10.04
C GLU A 152 7.73 5.73 9.82
N VAL A 153 7.69 4.57 10.45
CA VAL A 153 6.55 3.64 10.43
C VAL A 153 5.28 4.31 10.95
N LYS A 154 5.39 5.09 12.04
CA LYS A 154 4.25 5.84 12.57
C LYS A 154 3.75 6.88 11.56
N ASN A 155 4.63 7.64 10.93
CA ASN A 155 4.26 8.65 9.93
C ASN A 155 3.54 8.01 8.72
N ILE A 156 4.04 6.88 8.24
CA ILE A 156 3.41 6.12 7.17
C ILE A 156 2.03 5.59 7.58
N LYS A 157 1.94 5.00 8.78
CA LYS A 157 0.66 4.54 9.34
C LYS A 157 -0.37 5.68 9.39
N ASP A 158 0.02 6.84 9.91
CA ASP A 158 -0.88 7.98 10.05
C ASP A 158 -1.40 8.46 8.69
N ALA A 159 -0.56 8.42 7.64
CA ALA A 159 -0.97 8.72 6.26
C ALA A 159 -1.97 7.70 5.71
N LEU A 160 -1.76 6.40 5.95
CA LEU A 160 -2.69 5.35 5.53
C LEU A 160 -4.04 5.48 6.25
N VAL A 161 -4.04 5.74 7.55
CA VAL A 161 -5.27 5.97 8.35
C VAL A 161 -6.02 7.22 7.89
N LYS A 162 -5.31 8.26 7.44
CA LYS A 162 -5.95 9.46 6.87
C LYS A 162 -6.74 9.15 5.60
N VAL A 163 -6.26 8.23 4.77
CA VAL A 163 -6.90 7.81 3.52
C VAL A 163 -8.01 6.79 3.76
N ASP A 164 -7.79 5.88 4.71
CA ASP A 164 -8.76 4.84 5.07
C ASP A 164 -8.91 4.73 6.60
N PRO A 165 -9.71 5.60 7.22
CA PRO A 165 -9.89 5.60 8.67
C PRO A 165 -10.66 4.40 9.21
N THR A 166 -11.26 3.58 8.35
CA THR A 166 -12.03 2.40 8.76
C THR A 166 -11.15 1.20 9.09
N ASN A 167 -9.92 1.15 8.53
CA ASN A 167 -8.93 0.09 8.71
C ASN A 167 -7.74 0.52 9.60
N LYS A 168 -7.98 1.32 10.64
CA LYS A 168 -6.95 1.80 11.57
C LYS A 168 -6.56 0.78 12.67
#